data_797f6b63b3a77b6333cd1a5721790c6d
#
_entry.id   797f6b63b3a77b6333cd1a5721790c6d
#
_cell.length_a   1.000
_cell.length_b   1.000
_cell.length_c   1.000
_cell.angle_alpha   90.00
_cell.angle_beta   90.00
_cell.angle_gamma   90.00
#
_symmetry.space_group_name_H-M   'P 1'
#
loop_
_entity.id
_entity.type
_entity.pdbx_description
1 polymer ?
#
loop_
_entity_poly.entity_id
_entity_poly.type
_entity_poly.pdbx_seq_one_letter_code
_entity_poly.pdbx_strand_id
1 'polypeptide(L)'
;MIRCLAVDDESYASDIIASFIHKTPFLELVGTTTSPFEALNLVQEGKIDLVFLDIQMPELTGIQFLKICGGKCKVILTTAYPEYALEGFDLDVVDYLLKPISYERFYKAASKAQQILEPVVSPQAGNVSTATAQTNDFIFIKGDTKNKFIKVNYDEILYIEGLKNYVSVYTANQRIVTYQALRELEIQLPQPPFYRIHKSYIVSIEKIRMIDGNTVFINDQAIPVGETYKEDFFKIIRENK
;
A
#
# COMPACT_ATOMS: atom_id res chain seq x y z
N MET A 1 5.57 -22.21 -4.35
CA MET A 1 4.96 -21.85 -3.05
C MET A 1 5.91 -20.90 -2.32
N ILE A 2 5.38 -19.89 -1.69
CA ILE A 2 6.15 -18.86 -0.96
C ILE A 2 6.46 -19.38 0.44
N ARG A 3 7.74 -19.50 0.77
CA ARG A 3 8.20 -20.01 2.07
C ARG A 3 8.06 -18.93 3.13
N CYS A 4 7.19 -19.17 4.12
CA CYS A 4 6.78 -18.20 5.12
C CYS A 4 7.30 -18.53 6.51
N LEU A 5 7.67 -17.50 7.26
CA LEU A 5 7.99 -17.55 8.68
C LEU A 5 7.06 -16.62 9.45
N ALA A 6 6.51 -17.07 10.59
CA ALA A 6 5.78 -16.21 11.50
C ALA A 6 6.64 -15.93 12.75
N VAL A 7 6.82 -14.64 13.07
CA VAL A 7 7.70 -14.15 14.13
C VAL A 7 6.93 -13.19 15.03
N ASP A 8 6.77 -13.59 16.29
CA ASP A 8 6.00 -12.83 17.29
C ASP A 8 6.45 -13.27 18.66
N ASP A 9 6.73 -12.36 19.58
CA ASP A 9 7.15 -12.73 20.96
C ASP A 9 6.05 -13.44 21.74
N GLU A 10 4.79 -13.28 21.33
CA GLU A 10 3.65 -14.06 21.81
C GLU A 10 3.40 -15.27 20.89
N SER A 11 3.73 -16.49 21.36
CA SER A 11 3.55 -17.73 20.57
C SER A 11 2.13 -17.92 20.05
N TYR A 12 1.11 -17.51 20.81
CA TYR A 12 -0.29 -17.58 20.39
C TYR A 12 -0.56 -16.71 19.14
N ALA A 13 0.06 -15.54 19.03
CA ALA A 13 -0.12 -14.68 17.87
C ALA A 13 0.55 -15.28 16.61
N SER A 14 1.74 -15.86 16.74
CA SER A 14 2.39 -16.59 15.64
C SER A 14 1.60 -17.84 15.21
N ASP A 15 0.92 -18.54 16.14
CA ASP A 15 0.06 -19.69 15.82
C ASP A 15 -1.18 -19.30 15.00
N ILE A 16 -1.76 -18.13 15.26
CA ILE A 16 -2.86 -17.61 14.44
C ILE A 16 -2.39 -17.39 12.99
N ILE A 17 -1.25 -16.75 12.81
CA ILE A 17 -0.65 -16.53 11.49
C ILE A 17 -0.32 -17.87 10.81
N ALA A 18 0.25 -18.83 11.53
CA ALA A 18 0.53 -20.17 11.04
C ALA A 18 -0.76 -20.87 10.54
N SER A 19 -1.86 -20.75 11.30
CA SER A 19 -3.16 -21.31 10.89
C SER A 19 -3.69 -20.68 9.60
N PHE A 20 -3.44 -19.39 9.37
CA PHE A 20 -3.83 -18.70 8.15
C PHE A 20 -2.94 -19.08 6.97
N ILE A 21 -1.64 -19.26 7.18
CA ILE A 21 -0.70 -19.75 6.17
C ILE A 21 -1.15 -21.12 5.67
N HIS A 22 -1.48 -22.05 6.56
CA HIS A 22 -1.95 -23.39 6.19
C HIS A 22 -3.26 -23.39 5.38
N LYS A 23 -4.11 -22.37 5.54
CA LYS A 23 -5.36 -22.21 4.77
C LYS A 23 -5.14 -21.52 3.42
N THR A 24 -3.93 -21.04 3.12
CA THR A 24 -3.63 -20.24 1.92
C THR A 24 -2.79 -21.07 0.94
N PRO A 25 -3.34 -21.53 -0.20
CA PRO A 25 -2.72 -22.57 -1.04
C PRO A 25 -1.36 -22.23 -1.65
N PHE A 26 -1.04 -20.94 -1.82
CA PHE A 26 0.25 -20.48 -2.41
C PHE A 26 1.33 -20.20 -1.36
N LEU A 27 1.03 -20.36 -0.07
CA LEU A 27 1.97 -20.19 1.03
C LEU A 27 2.41 -21.55 1.62
N GLU A 28 3.63 -21.61 2.10
CA GLU A 28 4.21 -22.75 2.81
C GLU A 28 4.80 -22.27 4.13
N LEU A 29 4.33 -22.82 5.26
CA LEU A 29 4.88 -22.50 6.57
C LEU A 29 6.21 -23.24 6.78
N VAL A 30 7.32 -22.52 6.91
CA VAL A 30 8.63 -23.07 7.29
C VAL A 30 8.71 -23.25 8.80
N GLY A 31 8.13 -22.31 9.56
CA GLY A 31 8.11 -22.39 11.02
C GLY A 31 7.49 -21.14 11.67
N THR A 32 7.46 -21.22 13.00
CA THR A 32 7.13 -20.08 13.87
C THR A 32 8.29 -19.90 14.86
N THR A 33 8.60 -18.67 15.23
CA THR A 33 9.62 -18.41 16.26
C THR A 33 9.28 -17.16 17.05
N THR A 34 9.68 -17.15 18.33
CA THR A 34 9.60 -15.97 19.19
C THR A 34 10.92 -15.19 19.23
N SER A 35 11.98 -15.70 18.57
CA SER A 35 13.29 -15.07 18.52
C SER A 35 13.52 -14.34 17.19
N PRO A 36 13.64 -13.00 17.20
CA PRO A 36 13.98 -12.25 16.00
C PRO A 36 15.37 -12.60 15.44
N PHE A 37 16.31 -13.07 16.28
CA PHE A 37 17.64 -13.49 15.84
C PHE A 37 17.61 -14.82 15.09
N GLU A 38 16.80 -15.78 15.55
CA GLU A 38 16.58 -17.03 14.82
C GLU A 38 15.95 -16.76 13.45
N ALA A 39 14.96 -15.86 13.40
CA ALA A 39 14.35 -15.45 12.15
C ALA A 39 15.36 -14.81 11.19
N LEU A 40 16.25 -13.93 11.68
CA LEU A 40 17.32 -13.35 10.87
C LEU A 40 18.25 -14.40 10.28
N ASN A 41 18.62 -15.41 11.06
CA ASN A 41 19.50 -16.50 10.58
C ASN A 41 18.82 -17.26 9.42
N LEU A 42 17.54 -17.63 9.57
CA LEU A 42 16.78 -18.33 8.52
C LEU A 42 16.65 -17.50 7.26
N VAL A 43 16.45 -16.17 7.39
CA VAL A 43 16.41 -15.24 6.25
C VAL A 43 17.78 -15.14 5.59
N GLN A 44 18.87 -15.04 6.36
CA GLN A 44 20.23 -14.95 5.81
C GLN A 44 20.64 -16.21 5.05
N GLU A 45 20.17 -17.37 5.47
CA GLU A 45 20.37 -18.65 4.80
C GLU A 45 19.54 -18.81 3.51
N GLY A 46 18.70 -17.84 3.17
CA GLY A 46 17.83 -17.87 1.98
C GLY A 46 16.70 -18.90 2.05
N LYS A 47 16.30 -19.30 3.26
CA LYS A 47 15.25 -20.31 3.48
C LYS A 47 13.84 -19.70 3.47
N ILE A 48 13.73 -18.37 3.60
CA ILE A 48 12.48 -17.64 3.79
C ILE A 48 12.30 -16.61 2.67
N ASP A 49 11.13 -16.60 2.07
CA ASP A 49 10.73 -15.63 1.04
C ASP A 49 9.88 -14.49 1.63
N LEU A 50 9.06 -14.82 2.66
CA LEU A 50 8.12 -13.89 3.29
C LEU A 50 8.12 -14.08 4.82
N VAL A 51 8.26 -13.00 5.56
CA VAL A 51 8.16 -12.98 7.02
C VAL A 51 6.91 -12.21 7.45
N PHE A 52 6.07 -12.82 8.29
CA PHE A 52 5.07 -12.12 9.08
C PHE A 52 5.73 -11.78 10.42
N LEU A 53 5.91 -10.50 10.70
CA LEU A 53 6.82 -10.02 11.73
C LEU A 53 6.11 -9.07 12.68
N ASP A 54 6.08 -9.36 13.96
CA ASP A 54 5.63 -8.41 14.95
C ASP A 54 6.58 -7.21 15.05
N ILE A 55 6.03 -6.03 15.29
CA ILE A 55 6.82 -4.80 15.45
C ILE A 55 7.46 -4.72 16.83
N GLN A 56 6.71 -5.07 17.88
CA GLN A 56 7.15 -4.91 19.26
C GLN A 56 7.63 -6.22 19.86
N MET A 57 8.88 -6.55 19.62
CA MET A 57 9.52 -7.71 20.24
C MET A 57 10.65 -7.27 21.18
N PRO A 58 10.90 -8.04 22.27
CA PRO A 58 12.07 -7.85 23.10
C PRO A 58 13.38 -7.95 22.30
N GLU A 59 14.44 -7.28 22.77
CA GLU A 59 15.79 -7.30 22.22
C GLU A 59 15.96 -6.70 20.82
N LEU A 60 15.05 -6.97 19.87
CA LEU A 60 15.11 -6.49 18.50
C LEU A 60 13.71 -6.19 17.98
N THR A 61 13.40 -4.92 17.73
CA THR A 61 12.11 -4.54 17.17
C THR A 61 11.98 -4.95 15.70
N GLY A 62 10.75 -5.13 15.20
CA GLY A 62 10.50 -5.45 13.79
C GLY A 62 11.10 -4.42 12.83
N ILE A 63 11.18 -3.16 13.23
CA ILE A 63 11.81 -2.09 12.44
C ILE A 63 13.34 -2.26 12.36
N GLN A 64 13.97 -2.63 13.46
CA GLN A 64 15.42 -2.93 13.48
C GLN A 64 15.72 -4.20 12.67
N PHE A 65 14.86 -5.22 12.78
CA PHE A 65 14.94 -6.43 11.97
C PHE A 65 14.94 -6.11 10.46
N LEU A 66 14.03 -5.28 9.99
CA LEU A 66 13.94 -4.85 8.59
C LEU A 66 15.25 -4.22 8.10
N LYS A 67 15.84 -3.33 8.90
CA LYS A 67 17.11 -2.68 8.55
C LYS A 67 18.26 -3.69 8.41
N ILE A 68 18.31 -4.72 9.28
CA ILE A 68 19.33 -5.76 9.25
C ILE A 68 19.07 -6.76 8.12
N CYS A 69 17.81 -7.07 7.85
CA CYS A 69 17.39 -7.98 6.78
C CYS A 69 17.83 -7.51 5.40
N GLY A 70 17.86 -6.19 5.17
CA GLY A 70 18.40 -5.57 3.95
C GLY A 70 17.70 -6.02 2.66
N GLY A 71 16.39 -6.32 2.72
CA GLY A 71 15.60 -6.71 1.56
C GLY A 71 15.78 -8.17 1.10
N LYS A 72 16.46 -9.02 1.88
CA LYS A 72 16.69 -10.45 1.53
C LYS A 72 15.41 -11.29 1.52
N CYS A 73 14.36 -10.85 2.19
CA CYS A 73 13.02 -11.41 2.12
C CYS A 73 11.99 -10.28 2.08
N LYS A 74 10.76 -10.58 1.71
CA LYS A 74 9.65 -9.64 1.86
C LYS A 74 9.06 -9.77 3.25
N VAL A 75 8.51 -8.65 3.77
CA VAL A 75 7.98 -8.59 5.13
C VAL A 75 6.58 -8.01 5.13
N ILE A 76 5.69 -8.66 5.89
CA ILE A 76 4.39 -8.13 6.30
C ILE A 76 4.48 -7.92 7.80
N LEU A 77 4.31 -6.67 8.26
CA LEU A 77 4.36 -6.35 9.67
C LEU A 77 3.01 -6.65 10.35
N THR A 78 3.07 -7.16 11.58
CA THR A 78 1.91 -7.31 12.46
C THR A 78 2.08 -6.41 13.68
N THR A 79 1.00 -5.83 14.21
CA THR A 79 1.08 -4.94 15.37
C THR A 79 -0.27 -4.76 16.05
N ALA A 80 -0.25 -4.56 17.36
CA ALA A 80 -1.42 -4.11 18.13
C ALA A 80 -1.61 -2.58 18.08
N TYR A 81 -0.64 -1.82 17.58
CA TYR A 81 -0.58 -0.36 17.66
C TYR A 81 -0.72 0.29 16.28
N PRO A 82 -1.81 1.04 16.05
CA PRO A 82 -2.06 1.69 14.75
C PRO A 82 -1.01 2.74 14.36
N GLU A 83 -0.32 3.36 15.34
CA GLU A 83 0.69 4.38 15.11
C GLU A 83 1.91 3.88 14.33
N TYR A 84 2.31 2.63 14.51
CA TYR A 84 3.42 2.04 13.76
C TYR A 84 3.11 1.80 12.29
N ALA A 85 1.83 1.70 11.94
CA ALA A 85 1.44 1.68 10.54
C ALA A 85 1.78 3.00 9.82
N LEU A 86 1.94 4.10 10.57
CA LEU A 86 2.32 5.42 10.05
C LEU A 86 3.85 5.59 9.92
N GLU A 87 4.63 5.05 10.87
CA GLU A 87 6.10 5.11 10.83
C GLU A 87 6.72 4.15 9.81
N GLY A 88 6.01 3.08 9.48
CA GLY A 88 6.49 2.05 8.56
C GLY A 88 6.45 2.43 7.09
N PHE A 89 5.93 3.58 6.71
CA PHE A 89 5.87 4.02 5.31
C PHE A 89 7.25 4.31 4.68
N ASP A 90 8.30 4.51 5.49
CA ASP A 90 9.68 4.62 4.98
C ASP A 90 10.40 3.26 4.89
N LEU A 91 9.73 2.17 5.25
CA LEU A 91 10.28 0.82 5.23
C LEU A 91 9.71 0.04 4.03
N ASP A 92 10.56 -0.64 3.29
CA ASP A 92 10.19 -1.51 2.15
C ASP A 92 9.46 -2.77 2.64
N VAL A 93 8.21 -2.61 3.14
CA VAL A 93 7.35 -3.71 3.57
C VAL A 93 6.19 -3.91 2.60
N VAL A 94 5.75 -5.15 2.47
CA VAL A 94 4.63 -5.51 1.60
C VAL A 94 3.32 -4.95 2.12
N ASP A 95 3.07 -5.09 3.42
CA ASP A 95 1.81 -4.66 4.03
C ASP A 95 1.91 -4.62 5.57
N TYR A 96 0.84 -4.11 6.21
CA TYR A 96 0.64 -4.05 7.66
C TYR A 96 -0.64 -4.76 8.08
N LEU A 97 -0.58 -5.55 9.15
CA LEU A 97 -1.71 -6.25 9.75
C LEU A 97 -1.92 -5.77 11.19
N LEU A 98 -3.02 -5.08 11.44
CA LEU A 98 -3.39 -4.66 12.79
C LEU A 98 -4.07 -5.82 13.53
N LYS A 99 -3.57 -6.17 14.71
CA LYS A 99 -4.19 -7.15 15.62
C LYS A 99 -5.50 -6.57 16.23
N PRO A 100 -6.61 -7.34 16.30
CA PRO A 100 -6.75 -8.74 15.91
C PRO A 100 -6.86 -8.91 14.38
N ILE A 101 -6.08 -9.84 13.83
CA ILE A 101 -5.96 -10.05 12.39
C ILE A 101 -7.07 -10.97 11.91
N SER A 102 -7.91 -10.50 10.98
CA SER A 102 -8.88 -11.37 10.30
C SER A 102 -8.23 -12.13 9.14
N TYR A 103 -8.75 -13.33 8.84
CA TYR A 103 -8.26 -14.12 7.69
C TYR A 103 -8.39 -13.34 6.36
N GLU A 104 -9.48 -12.58 6.17
CA GLU A 104 -9.66 -11.76 4.97
C GLU A 104 -8.52 -10.73 4.80
N ARG A 105 -8.15 -10.04 5.88
CA ARG A 105 -7.10 -9.04 5.85
C ARG A 105 -5.71 -9.67 5.63
N PHE A 106 -5.47 -10.83 6.28
CA PHE A 106 -4.28 -11.64 6.06
C PHE A 106 -4.17 -12.08 4.60
N TYR A 107 -5.24 -12.63 4.02
CA TYR A 107 -5.24 -13.13 2.65
C TYR A 107 -4.95 -12.01 1.63
N LYS A 108 -5.48 -10.80 1.83
CA LYS A 108 -5.17 -9.62 0.99
C LYS A 108 -3.68 -9.27 1.04
N ALA A 109 -3.08 -9.25 2.22
CA ALA A 109 -1.65 -8.97 2.37
C ALA A 109 -0.77 -10.06 1.74
N ALA A 110 -1.14 -11.32 1.94
CA ALA A 110 -0.46 -12.47 1.35
C ALA A 110 -0.53 -12.46 -0.18
N SER A 111 -1.70 -12.13 -0.77
CA SER A 111 -1.86 -12.01 -2.22
C SER A 111 -1.01 -10.89 -2.81
N LYS A 112 -0.83 -9.78 -2.09
CA LYS A 112 0.08 -8.70 -2.48
C LYS A 112 1.54 -9.17 -2.47
N ALA A 113 1.94 -9.96 -1.47
CA ALA A 113 3.26 -10.58 -1.42
C ALA A 113 3.49 -11.53 -2.60
N GLN A 114 2.48 -12.33 -2.97
CA GLN A 114 2.56 -13.25 -4.11
C GLN A 114 2.82 -12.49 -5.41
N GLN A 115 2.11 -11.41 -5.67
CA GLN A 115 2.31 -10.59 -6.89
C GLN A 115 3.72 -10.01 -6.98
N ILE A 116 4.36 -9.70 -5.86
CA ILE A 116 5.72 -9.16 -5.81
C ILE A 116 6.76 -10.27 -5.99
N LEU A 117 6.54 -11.45 -5.38
CA LEU A 117 7.51 -12.55 -5.36
C LEU A 117 7.41 -13.46 -6.59
N GLU A 118 6.22 -13.58 -7.18
CA GLU A 118 5.95 -14.37 -8.38
C GLU A 118 5.41 -13.44 -9.48
N PRO A 119 6.23 -12.58 -10.11
CA PRO A 119 5.76 -11.80 -11.25
C PRO A 119 5.35 -12.76 -12.35
N VAL A 120 4.06 -12.74 -12.71
CA VAL A 120 3.50 -13.56 -13.78
C VAL A 120 4.21 -13.21 -15.08
N VAL A 121 5.15 -14.05 -15.50
CA VAL A 121 5.66 -14.05 -16.89
C VAL A 121 4.51 -14.59 -17.75
N SER A 122 3.76 -13.69 -18.35
CA SER A 122 2.73 -14.07 -19.32
C SER A 122 3.38 -14.75 -20.52
N PRO A 123 3.04 -16.00 -20.86
CA PRO A 123 3.34 -16.55 -22.18
C PRO A 123 2.48 -15.84 -23.22
N GLN A 124 3.12 -15.38 -24.28
CA GLN A 124 2.47 -14.74 -25.42
C GLN A 124 1.47 -15.66 -26.13
N ALA A 125 0.36 -15.05 -26.49
CA ALA A 125 -0.49 -15.26 -27.66
C ALA A 125 -1.38 -16.53 -27.74
N GLY A 126 -2.67 -16.27 -27.68
CA GLY A 126 -3.70 -17.18 -28.19
C GLY A 126 -5.11 -16.90 -27.67
N ASN A 127 -5.82 -15.98 -28.34
CA ASN A 127 -7.28 -15.82 -28.43
C ASN A 127 -8.12 -15.60 -27.15
N VAL A 128 -8.46 -14.35 -26.99
CA VAL A 128 -9.80 -13.77 -26.72
C VAL A 128 -10.81 -14.68 -26.02
N SER A 129 -10.92 -14.45 -24.71
CA SER A 129 -12.20 -14.38 -24.03
C SER A 129 -12.07 -13.33 -22.94
N THR A 130 -12.84 -12.27 -23.09
CA THR A 130 -12.97 -11.13 -22.20
C THR A 130 -13.36 -11.57 -20.80
N ALA A 131 -12.36 -11.81 -19.94
CA ALA A 131 -12.52 -11.69 -18.51
C ALA A 131 -11.97 -10.30 -18.16
N THR A 132 -12.85 -9.32 -18.11
CA THR A 132 -12.63 -8.01 -17.54
C THR A 132 -11.93 -8.18 -16.17
N ALA A 133 -10.65 -7.82 -16.09
CA ALA A 133 -10.05 -7.44 -14.84
C ALA A 133 -10.96 -6.32 -14.30
N GLN A 134 -11.72 -6.59 -13.24
CA GLN A 134 -12.44 -5.56 -12.52
C GLN A 134 -11.37 -4.69 -11.84
N THR A 135 -10.88 -3.70 -12.55
CA THR A 135 -10.33 -2.51 -11.93
C THR A 135 -11.48 -1.96 -11.09
N ASN A 136 -11.34 -2.00 -9.78
CA ASN A 136 -12.30 -1.30 -8.93
C ASN A 136 -12.24 0.18 -9.33
N ASP A 137 -13.26 0.66 -10.03
CA ASP A 137 -13.33 2.05 -10.48
C ASP A 137 -13.67 3.02 -9.33
N PHE A 138 -13.38 2.62 -8.10
CA PHE A 138 -13.69 3.38 -6.89
C PHE A 138 -12.68 3.13 -5.75
N ILE A 139 -12.65 4.09 -4.83
CA ILE A 139 -11.91 4.03 -3.57
C ILE A 139 -12.87 4.20 -2.39
N PHE A 140 -12.54 3.58 -1.24
CA PHE A 140 -13.20 3.89 0.03
C PHE A 140 -12.35 4.89 0.82
N ILE A 141 -12.90 6.07 1.07
CA ILE A 141 -12.28 7.13 1.88
C ILE A 141 -12.83 7.04 3.30
N LYS A 142 -11.95 7.02 4.29
CA LYS A 142 -12.34 7.10 5.70
C LYS A 142 -13.04 8.43 5.97
N GLY A 143 -14.26 8.38 6.50
CA GLY A 143 -14.99 9.56 6.93
C GLY A 143 -14.52 10.08 8.30
N ASP A 144 -15.25 11.04 8.79
CA ASP A 144 -15.04 11.80 10.05
C ASP A 144 -15.34 10.99 11.33
N THR A 145 -15.98 9.84 11.22
CA THR A 145 -16.34 8.97 12.36
C THR A 145 -15.74 7.56 12.22
N LYS A 146 -15.57 6.91 13.41
CA LYS A 146 -14.91 5.61 13.60
C LYS A 146 -15.57 4.53 12.79
N ASN A 147 -15.73 4.17 11.75
CA ASN A 147 -16.35 3.13 10.91
C ASN A 147 -17.17 3.68 9.74
N LYS A 148 -17.04 4.97 9.44
CA LYS A 148 -17.65 5.55 8.25
C LYS A 148 -16.67 5.47 7.09
N PHE A 149 -17.07 4.79 6.00
CA PHE A 149 -16.36 4.79 4.75
C PHE A 149 -17.25 5.37 3.67
N ILE A 150 -16.70 6.25 2.87
CA ILE A 150 -17.39 6.89 1.76
C ILE A 150 -16.83 6.29 0.49
N LYS A 151 -17.68 5.61 -0.29
CA LYS A 151 -17.32 5.12 -1.62
C LYS A 151 -17.27 6.30 -2.59
N VAL A 152 -16.16 6.45 -3.31
CA VAL A 152 -15.95 7.50 -4.32
C VAL A 152 -15.43 6.84 -5.58
N ASN A 153 -16.11 7.05 -6.70
CA ASN A 153 -15.65 6.54 -7.98
C ASN A 153 -14.47 7.40 -8.47
N TYR A 154 -13.49 6.78 -9.13
CA TYR A 154 -12.30 7.50 -9.60
C TYR A 154 -12.63 8.60 -10.60
N ASP A 155 -13.61 8.38 -11.47
CA ASP A 155 -14.06 9.35 -12.45
C ASP A 155 -14.70 10.61 -11.84
N GLU A 156 -15.17 10.54 -10.59
CA GLU A 156 -15.72 11.69 -9.85
C GLU A 156 -14.64 12.56 -9.22
N ILE A 157 -13.43 12.01 -8.97
CA ILE A 157 -12.35 12.73 -8.29
C ILE A 157 -11.69 13.73 -9.24
N LEU A 158 -11.71 14.99 -8.83
CA LEU A 158 -11.07 16.10 -9.55
C LEU A 158 -9.62 16.26 -9.11
N TYR A 159 -9.42 16.47 -7.83
CA TYR A 159 -8.11 16.57 -7.18
C TYR A 159 -8.22 16.31 -5.68
N ILE A 160 -7.07 16.10 -5.05
CA ILE A 160 -6.96 15.87 -3.61
C ILE A 160 -5.97 16.87 -3.04
N GLU A 161 -6.36 17.51 -1.94
CA GLU A 161 -5.57 18.53 -1.24
C GLU A 161 -5.19 18.06 0.16
N GLY A 162 -3.89 18.00 0.44
CA GLY A 162 -3.33 17.75 1.76
C GLY A 162 -3.23 19.03 2.57
N LEU A 163 -3.90 19.06 3.71
CA LEU A 163 -3.87 20.12 4.70
C LEU A 163 -3.12 19.61 5.94
N LYS A 164 -2.74 20.52 6.86
CA LYS A 164 -1.87 20.16 8.01
C LYS A 164 -2.28 18.87 8.73
N ASN A 165 -3.59 18.70 9.01
CA ASN A 165 -4.10 17.63 9.85
C ASN A 165 -5.16 16.76 9.17
N TYR A 166 -5.49 17.02 7.92
CA TYR A 166 -6.50 16.30 7.16
C TYR A 166 -6.27 16.44 5.66
N VAL A 167 -6.92 15.60 4.91
CA VAL A 167 -6.93 15.62 3.44
C VAL A 167 -8.34 15.86 2.96
N SER A 168 -8.49 16.67 1.93
CA SER A 168 -9.76 16.92 1.25
C SER A 168 -9.74 16.31 -0.13
N VAL A 169 -10.70 15.44 -0.41
CA VAL A 169 -10.96 14.88 -1.74
C VAL A 169 -12.07 15.69 -2.38
N TYR A 170 -11.77 16.35 -3.48
CA TYR A 170 -12.71 17.16 -4.22
C TYR A 170 -13.26 16.35 -5.39
N THR A 171 -14.57 16.22 -5.41
CA THR A 171 -15.32 15.61 -6.51
C THR A 171 -16.16 16.66 -7.23
N ALA A 172 -16.79 16.30 -8.35
CA ALA A 172 -17.69 17.19 -9.05
C ALA A 172 -18.87 17.68 -8.17
N ASN A 173 -19.28 16.86 -7.19
CA ASN A 173 -20.52 17.08 -6.43
C ASN A 173 -20.31 17.47 -4.97
N GLN A 174 -19.15 17.12 -4.39
CA GLN A 174 -18.91 17.31 -2.95
C GLN A 174 -17.41 17.36 -2.62
N ARG A 175 -17.13 17.88 -1.42
CA ARG A 175 -15.82 17.81 -0.76
C ARG A 175 -15.90 16.79 0.38
N ILE A 176 -15.01 15.81 0.36
CA ILE A 176 -14.90 14.79 1.39
C ILE A 176 -13.64 15.06 2.20
N VAL A 177 -13.79 15.19 3.52
CA VAL A 177 -12.66 15.40 4.44
C VAL A 177 -12.29 14.07 5.10
N THR A 178 -11.01 13.75 5.13
CA THR A 178 -10.47 12.54 5.76
C THR A 178 -9.21 12.87 6.56
N TYR A 179 -8.96 12.08 7.60
CA TYR A 179 -7.71 12.14 8.37
C TYR A 179 -6.63 11.17 7.86
N GLN A 180 -6.88 10.51 6.72
CA GLN A 180 -5.87 9.71 6.03
C GLN A 180 -4.75 10.63 5.52
N ALA A 181 -3.51 10.12 5.50
CA ALA A 181 -2.40 10.89 4.93
C ALA A 181 -2.54 10.98 3.40
N LEU A 182 -2.09 12.12 2.83
CA LEU A 182 -2.11 12.31 1.37
C LEU A 182 -1.33 11.19 0.63
N ARG A 183 -0.23 10.73 1.22
CA ARG A 183 0.59 9.63 0.70
C ARG A 183 -0.16 8.29 0.68
N GLU A 184 -1.00 8.02 1.68
CA GLU A 184 -1.83 6.80 1.69
C GLU A 184 -2.83 6.78 0.53
N LEU A 185 -3.45 7.92 0.26
CA LEU A 185 -4.36 8.06 -0.87
C LEU A 185 -3.60 7.95 -2.20
N GLU A 186 -2.40 8.53 -2.31
CA GLU A 186 -1.54 8.41 -3.49
C GLU A 186 -1.25 6.95 -3.88
N ILE A 187 -0.98 6.09 -2.88
CA ILE A 187 -0.70 4.66 -3.11
C ILE A 187 -1.97 3.89 -3.53
N GLN A 188 -3.13 4.30 -3.04
CA GLN A 188 -4.40 3.63 -3.32
C GLN A 188 -5.02 4.03 -4.66
N LEU A 189 -4.62 5.18 -5.20
CA LEU A 189 -5.12 5.70 -6.46
C LEU A 189 -4.39 5.08 -7.65
N PRO A 190 -5.10 4.75 -8.73
CA PRO A 190 -4.46 4.23 -9.94
C PRO A 190 -3.61 5.29 -10.65
N GLN A 191 -2.47 4.88 -11.18
CA GLN A 191 -1.64 5.69 -12.06
C GLN A 191 -1.54 5.02 -13.45
N PRO A 192 -2.07 5.61 -14.52
CA PRO A 192 -2.91 6.81 -14.59
C PRO A 192 -4.31 6.59 -13.99
N PRO A 193 -5.19 7.58 -13.76
CA PRO A 193 -5.04 9.00 -14.17
C PRO A 193 -4.52 9.93 -13.06
N PHE A 194 -4.24 9.44 -11.84
CA PHE A 194 -3.89 10.30 -10.71
C PHE A 194 -2.39 10.48 -10.57
N TYR A 195 -1.95 11.74 -10.44
CA TYR A 195 -0.53 12.07 -10.26
C TYR A 195 -0.34 13.13 -9.18
N ARG A 196 0.66 12.92 -8.34
CA ARG A 196 1.08 13.93 -7.38
C ARG A 196 1.90 14.99 -8.06
N ILE A 197 1.45 16.23 -8.00
CA ILE A 197 2.11 17.39 -8.67
C ILE A 197 2.66 18.42 -7.69
N HIS A 198 2.37 18.25 -6.40
CA HIS A 198 2.86 19.13 -5.34
C HIS A 198 2.91 18.37 -4.01
N LYS A 199 3.68 18.86 -3.04
CA LYS A 199 3.72 18.28 -1.67
C LYS A 199 2.33 18.15 -1.03
N SER A 200 1.37 18.96 -1.48
CA SER A 200 0.00 19.00 -0.95
C SER A 200 -1.08 18.68 -1.99
N TYR A 201 -0.76 18.32 -3.24
CA TYR A 201 -1.77 18.07 -4.26
C TYR A 201 -1.51 16.83 -5.08
N ILE A 202 -2.59 16.04 -5.26
CA ILE A 202 -2.72 14.97 -6.26
C ILE A 202 -3.85 15.39 -7.21
N VAL A 203 -3.66 15.27 -8.52
CA VAL A 203 -4.65 15.65 -9.53
C VAL A 203 -4.99 14.48 -10.44
N SER A 204 -6.22 14.45 -10.95
CA SER A 204 -6.58 13.61 -12.08
C SER A 204 -6.21 14.36 -13.37
N ILE A 205 -5.31 13.78 -14.19
CA ILE A 205 -4.89 14.44 -15.45
C ILE A 205 -6.05 14.58 -16.44
N GLU A 206 -7.02 13.68 -16.39
CA GLU A 206 -8.22 13.74 -17.24
C GLU A 206 -9.14 14.92 -16.92
N LYS A 207 -9.01 15.49 -15.72
CA LYS A 207 -9.81 16.63 -15.25
C LYS A 207 -9.11 17.97 -15.42
N ILE A 208 -7.88 17.97 -15.95
CA ILE A 208 -7.13 19.21 -16.22
C ILE A 208 -7.76 19.91 -17.41
N ARG A 209 -8.22 21.15 -17.20
CA ARG A 209 -8.74 21.99 -18.26
C ARG A 209 -7.63 22.74 -19.00
N MET A 210 -6.64 23.22 -18.26
CA MET A 210 -5.57 24.07 -18.80
C MET A 210 -4.34 23.98 -17.89
N ILE A 211 -3.18 24.13 -18.49
CA ILE A 211 -1.90 24.31 -17.78
C ILE A 211 -1.30 25.64 -18.27
N ASP A 212 -1.01 26.55 -17.35
CA ASP A 212 -0.34 27.79 -17.64
C ASP A 212 0.90 27.93 -16.75
N GLY A 213 2.07 27.93 -17.38
CA GLY A 213 3.36 27.91 -16.70
C GLY A 213 3.47 26.70 -15.71
N ASN A 214 3.55 26.98 -14.43
CA ASN A 214 3.63 26.00 -13.36
C ASN A 214 2.30 25.84 -12.61
N THR A 215 1.18 26.18 -13.23
CA THR A 215 -0.15 26.10 -12.61
C THR A 215 -1.07 25.24 -13.45
N VAL A 216 -1.72 24.29 -12.80
CA VAL A 216 -2.74 23.41 -13.36
C VAL A 216 -4.11 23.97 -12.98
N PHE A 217 -5.02 24.05 -13.92
CA PHE A 217 -6.38 24.51 -13.70
C PHE A 217 -7.37 23.35 -13.85
N ILE A 218 -8.09 23.07 -12.75
CA ILE A 218 -9.18 22.08 -12.71
C ILE A 218 -10.43 22.83 -12.26
N ASN A 219 -11.44 22.92 -13.11
CA ASN A 219 -12.57 23.83 -12.95
C ASN A 219 -12.06 25.26 -12.71
N ASP A 220 -12.48 25.89 -11.61
CA ASP A 220 -12.04 27.24 -11.22
C ASP A 220 -10.86 27.24 -10.22
N GLN A 221 -10.31 26.06 -9.90
CA GLN A 221 -9.21 25.93 -8.97
C GLN A 221 -7.86 25.97 -9.68
N ALA A 222 -6.99 26.90 -9.25
CA ALA A 222 -5.60 26.97 -9.67
C ALA A 222 -4.71 26.19 -8.69
N ILE A 223 -4.01 25.17 -9.18
CA ILE A 223 -3.18 24.26 -8.38
C ILE A 223 -1.72 24.39 -8.82
N PRO A 224 -0.79 24.77 -7.93
CA PRO A 224 0.63 24.92 -8.28
C PRO A 224 1.29 23.55 -8.49
N VAL A 225 2.18 23.47 -9.47
CA VAL A 225 3.12 22.35 -9.65
C VAL A 225 4.38 22.66 -8.84
N GLY A 226 4.70 21.78 -7.88
CA GLY A 226 5.90 21.92 -7.06
C GLY A 226 7.17 21.62 -7.86
N GLU A 227 8.27 22.33 -7.57
CA GLU A 227 9.53 22.20 -8.31
C GLU A 227 10.04 20.75 -8.36
N THR A 228 9.90 19.99 -7.28
CA THR A 228 10.32 18.57 -7.19
C THR A 228 9.50 17.63 -8.09
N TYR A 229 8.28 18.02 -8.46
CA TYR A 229 7.35 17.21 -9.25
C TYR A 229 7.27 17.63 -10.71
N LYS A 230 7.89 18.75 -11.05
CA LYS A 230 7.73 19.44 -12.33
C LYS A 230 8.22 18.62 -13.52
N GLU A 231 9.42 18.05 -13.43
CA GLU A 231 10.01 17.30 -14.54
C GLU A 231 9.17 16.07 -14.88
N ASP A 232 8.81 15.27 -13.86
CA ASP A 232 8.01 14.05 -14.03
C ASP A 232 6.61 14.38 -14.56
N PHE A 233 5.96 15.39 -14.01
CA PHE A 233 4.63 15.80 -14.44
C PHE A 233 4.60 16.25 -15.89
N PHE A 234 5.51 17.13 -16.33
CA PHE A 234 5.55 17.59 -17.71
C PHE A 234 5.98 16.51 -18.72
N LYS A 235 6.75 15.51 -18.27
CA LYS A 235 7.04 14.33 -19.08
C LYS A 235 5.75 13.56 -19.39
N ILE A 236 4.95 13.28 -18.36
CA ILE A 236 3.67 12.58 -18.49
C ILE A 236 2.72 13.33 -19.44
N ILE A 237 2.62 14.67 -19.33
CA ILE A 237 1.76 15.47 -20.20
C ILE A 237 2.21 15.44 -21.66
N ARG A 238 3.53 15.33 -21.92
CA ARG A 238 4.06 15.25 -23.30
C ARG A 238 3.86 13.88 -23.93
N GLU A 239 3.88 12.82 -23.13
CA GLU A 239 3.69 11.43 -23.58
C GLU A 239 2.22 11.10 -23.86
N ASN A 240 1.28 11.87 -23.32
CA ASN A 240 -0.17 11.74 -23.56
C ASN A 240 -0.72 12.67 -24.67
N LYS A 241 0.15 13.10 -25.60
CA LYS A 241 -0.23 13.88 -26.80
C LYS A 241 -0.58 13.00 -27.98
#